data_74642c3c67c018435c705fff25c5f3b5
#
_entry.id   74642c3c67c018435c705fff25c5f3b5
#
_cell.length_a   1.000
_cell.length_b   1.000
_cell.length_c   1.000
_cell.angle_alpha   90.00
_cell.angle_beta   90.00
_cell.angle_gamma   90.00
#
_symmetry.space_group_name_H-M   'P 1'
#
loop_
_entity.id
_entity.type
_entity.pdbx_description
1 polymer ?
#
loop_
_entity_poly.entity_id
_entity_poly.type
_entity_poly.pdbx_seq_one_letter_code
_entity_poly.pdbx_strand_id
1 'polypeptide(L)'
;MTDDMPDDAAPQRLSPAAVVLVVAAGFTSLFATYWDDAWHTDIGRDDALIPPHLLLYGAVAVVGLTVAGWGLLTLWRTRSLIAVLRQPPLLIAAVGGVATLASAPVDALWHDAFGRDSVLWSPSHMLTVFSTLALIGGVLAGMRTDGPRPLWWAGGALLLGSAVTSVMEFETDVPQFSEVLYFPVLLVCSMYAAVLLRSLAPRRHLVAGAVGVYVLARLVITGLLPALGRTSPDLPLAVVGLAAIDLPWRRPVTAYAAGAAGAAVTSYLSSVLGIGSVSPDAVLVPALVVAALGAVVILGERRTRGAVAVVTLLLPLGLSVLDPQPASAHDPGQGQAVATAVLTGTSDGSGGMTLTVEGCGGMTPLRVVARRAGEEIAGPLASTPDGCRGQVRVDQEGLWFLYAEMRYRGGVVEAWLPIDREVVRQRRDIYLPAGQAVVTGGQIAAGVGLYLAGLVMLSLTVYLARRSRA
;
A
#
# COMPACT_ATOMS: atom_id res chain seq x y z
N MET A 1 15.01 -1.53 -55.50
CA MET A 1 13.84 -1.04 -54.76
C MET A 1 14.23 -1.03 -53.28
N THR A 2 14.94 0.02 -52.90
CA THR A 2 15.30 0.27 -51.50
C THR A 2 14.06 0.83 -50.85
N ASP A 3 13.46 0.02 -49.95
CA ASP A 3 12.38 0.46 -49.07
C ASP A 3 12.88 1.65 -48.24
N ASP A 4 12.49 2.84 -48.61
CA ASP A 4 12.49 4.02 -47.78
C ASP A 4 11.48 3.78 -46.65
N MET A 5 11.92 3.06 -45.63
CA MET A 5 11.21 3.06 -44.35
C MET A 5 11.24 4.51 -43.82
N PRO A 6 10.08 5.11 -43.57
CA PRO A 6 10.07 6.44 -43.00
C PRO A 6 10.81 6.41 -41.69
N ASP A 7 11.87 7.21 -41.69
CA ASP A 7 12.78 7.46 -40.56
C ASP A 7 11.98 7.72 -39.27
N ASP A 8 12.36 7.06 -38.25
CA ASP A 8 11.84 7.02 -36.89
C ASP A 8 10.97 8.23 -36.49
N ALA A 9 9.67 8.04 -36.52
CA ALA A 9 8.76 9.01 -35.91
C ALA A 9 9.14 9.16 -34.44
N ALA A 10 9.73 10.29 -34.07
CA ALA A 10 10.18 10.59 -32.73
C ALA A 10 9.09 10.21 -31.71
N PRO A 11 9.45 9.53 -30.58
CA PRO A 11 8.47 9.00 -29.65
C PRO A 11 7.52 10.10 -29.19
N GLN A 12 6.22 9.85 -29.36
CA GLN A 12 5.20 10.82 -28.96
C GLN A 12 5.19 11.00 -27.45
N ARG A 13 5.57 12.21 -27.00
CA ARG A 13 5.55 12.58 -25.59
C ARG A 13 4.15 13.03 -25.18
N LEU A 14 3.81 12.81 -23.91
CA LEU A 14 2.58 13.34 -23.32
C LEU A 14 2.56 14.87 -23.35
N SER A 15 1.41 15.44 -23.66
CA SER A 15 1.22 16.89 -23.56
C SER A 15 1.25 17.33 -22.09
N PRO A 16 1.68 18.56 -21.77
CA PRO A 16 1.64 19.07 -20.40
C PRO A 16 0.25 19.00 -19.76
N ALA A 17 -0.81 19.26 -20.54
CA ALA A 17 -2.19 19.15 -20.06
C ALA A 17 -2.56 17.71 -19.66
N ALA A 18 -2.17 16.71 -20.47
CA ALA A 18 -2.38 15.31 -20.14
C ALA A 18 -1.61 14.92 -18.86
N VAL A 19 -0.38 15.42 -18.68
CA VAL A 19 0.39 15.18 -17.47
C VAL A 19 -0.29 15.80 -16.24
N VAL A 20 -0.78 17.05 -16.35
CA VAL A 20 -1.51 17.71 -15.27
C VAL A 20 -2.74 16.90 -14.88
N LEU A 21 -3.51 16.41 -15.87
CA LEU A 21 -4.70 15.60 -15.63
C LEU A 21 -4.36 14.29 -14.92
N VAL A 22 -3.32 13.57 -15.37
CA VAL A 22 -2.85 12.33 -14.72
C VAL A 22 -2.36 12.61 -13.30
N VAL A 23 -1.62 13.70 -13.09
CA VAL A 23 -1.11 14.08 -11.76
C VAL A 23 -2.27 14.40 -10.81
N ALA A 24 -3.25 15.19 -11.24
CA ALA A 24 -4.42 15.52 -10.44
C ALA A 24 -5.23 14.25 -10.08
N ALA A 25 -5.53 13.40 -11.07
CA ALA A 25 -6.21 12.14 -10.84
C ALA A 25 -5.39 11.19 -9.94
N GLY A 26 -4.06 11.16 -10.10
CA GLY A 26 -3.18 10.36 -9.26
C GLY A 26 -3.21 10.79 -7.78
N PHE A 27 -3.20 12.10 -7.48
CA PHE A 27 -3.37 12.57 -6.09
C PHE A 27 -4.77 12.29 -5.54
N THR A 28 -5.80 12.37 -6.39
CA THR A 28 -7.17 11.95 -6.01
C THR A 28 -7.20 10.47 -5.68
N SER A 29 -6.54 9.62 -6.49
CA SER A 29 -6.40 8.19 -6.23
C SER A 29 -5.64 7.92 -4.92
N LEU A 30 -4.53 8.62 -4.68
CA LEU A 30 -3.75 8.50 -3.45
C LEU A 30 -4.60 8.86 -2.21
N PHE A 31 -5.35 9.96 -2.27
CA PHE A 31 -6.30 10.32 -1.20
C PHE A 31 -7.37 9.24 -1.02
N ALA A 32 -7.96 8.75 -2.12
CA ALA A 32 -8.98 7.71 -2.08
C ALA A 32 -8.46 6.40 -1.45
N THR A 33 -7.20 6.02 -1.72
CA THR A 33 -6.56 4.85 -1.11
C THR A 33 -6.43 4.98 0.41
N TYR A 34 -5.99 6.14 0.93
CA TYR A 34 -5.94 6.38 2.38
C TYR A 34 -7.35 6.53 3.00
N TRP A 35 -8.31 7.06 2.25
CA TRP A 35 -9.69 7.11 2.71
C TRP A 35 -10.31 5.71 2.77
N ASP A 36 -9.96 4.86 1.84
CA ASP A 36 -10.37 3.47 1.79
C ASP A 36 -9.82 2.67 2.98
N ASP A 37 -8.53 2.79 3.25
CA ASP A 37 -7.88 2.19 4.41
C ASP A 37 -8.52 2.66 5.73
N ALA A 38 -8.72 3.97 5.89
CA ALA A 38 -9.43 4.52 7.03
C ALA A 38 -10.89 4.05 7.11
N TRP A 39 -11.56 3.84 5.96
CA TRP A 39 -12.91 3.28 5.91
C TRP A 39 -12.95 1.86 6.44
N HIS A 40 -12.00 1.03 6.02
CA HIS A 40 -11.86 -0.34 6.51
C HIS A 40 -11.53 -0.37 8.00
N THR A 41 -10.66 0.52 8.46
CA THR A 41 -10.32 0.67 9.87
C THR A 41 -11.53 1.08 10.72
N ASP A 42 -12.28 2.10 10.29
CA ASP A 42 -13.34 2.71 11.12
C ASP A 42 -14.69 1.98 10.97
N ILE A 43 -15.03 1.50 9.78
CA ILE A 43 -16.34 0.92 9.45
C ILE A 43 -16.24 -0.58 9.24
N GLY A 44 -15.12 -1.05 8.71
CA GLY A 44 -14.80 -2.46 8.53
C GLY A 44 -15.64 -3.21 7.51
N ARG A 45 -16.48 -2.53 6.75
CA ARG A 45 -17.30 -3.14 5.71
C ARG A 45 -16.74 -2.82 4.34
N ASP A 46 -16.43 -3.85 3.60
CA ASP A 46 -16.06 -3.76 2.21
C ASP A 46 -17.28 -4.01 1.31
N ASP A 47 -17.54 -3.05 0.43
CA ASP A 47 -18.51 -3.14 -0.66
C ASP A 47 -17.91 -2.43 -1.87
N ALA A 48 -18.09 -3.01 -3.06
CA ALA A 48 -17.52 -2.47 -4.30
C ALA A 48 -17.94 -1.01 -4.59
N LEU A 49 -19.02 -0.52 -4.02
CA LEU A 49 -19.58 0.82 -4.29
C LEU A 49 -19.50 1.79 -3.09
N ILE A 50 -18.59 1.56 -2.15
CA ILE A 50 -18.33 2.53 -1.08
C ILE A 50 -17.72 3.83 -1.64
N PRO A 51 -17.94 4.98 -0.96
CA PRO A 51 -17.46 6.27 -1.47
C PRO A 51 -15.98 6.34 -1.83
N PRO A 52 -15.02 5.80 -1.02
CA PRO A 52 -13.62 5.81 -1.40
C PRO A 52 -13.35 4.99 -2.68
N HIS A 53 -13.99 3.82 -2.86
CA HIS A 53 -13.87 3.03 -4.07
C HIS A 53 -14.36 3.79 -5.31
N LEU A 54 -15.52 4.46 -5.24
CA LEU A 54 -16.05 5.25 -6.36
C LEU A 54 -15.10 6.38 -6.76
N LEU A 55 -14.49 7.04 -5.77
CA LEU A 55 -13.48 8.07 -6.04
C LEU A 55 -12.21 7.48 -6.67
N LEU A 56 -11.76 6.33 -6.16
CA LEU A 56 -10.61 5.60 -6.68
C LEU A 56 -10.85 5.16 -8.14
N TYR A 57 -12.00 4.54 -8.41
CA TYR A 57 -12.36 4.10 -9.77
C TYR A 57 -12.45 5.27 -10.75
N GLY A 58 -13.03 6.39 -10.32
CA GLY A 58 -13.10 7.62 -11.12
C GLY A 58 -11.71 8.15 -11.47
N ALA A 59 -10.82 8.21 -10.48
CA ALA A 59 -9.46 8.67 -10.68
C ALA A 59 -8.67 7.73 -11.62
N VAL A 60 -8.74 6.42 -11.40
CA VAL A 60 -8.10 5.40 -12.25
C VAL A 60 -8.66 5.46 -13.69
N ALA A 61 -9.97 5.66 -13.85
CA ALA A 61 -10.59 5.80 -15.17
C ALA A 61 -10.03 7.02 -15.92
N VAL A 62 -9.87 8.17 -15.24
CA VAL A 62 -9.27 9.37 -15.86
C VAL A 62 -7.84 9.10 -16.34
N VAL A 63 -7.02 8.44 -15.52
CA VAL A 63 -5.66 8.06 -15.92
C VAL A 63 -5.68 7.08 -17.10
N GLY A 64 -6.51 6.03 -17.01
CA GLY A 64 -6.66 5.01 -18.06
C GLY A 64 -7.10 5.60 -19.40
N LEU A 65 -8.12 6.48 -19.38
CA LEU A 65 -8.59 7.19 -20.58
C LEU A 65 -7.50 8.11 -21.16
N THR A 66 -6.70 8.75 -20.31
CA THR A 66 -5.59 9.59 -20.77
C THR A 66 -4.51 8.75 -21.47
N VAL A 67 -4.15 7.60 -20.91
CA VAL A 67 -3.18 6.67 -21.53
C VAL A 67 -3.74 6.07 -22.81
N ALA A 68 -5.01 5.66 -22.82
CA ALA A 68 -5.69 5.17 -24.02
C ALA A 68 -5.74 6.24 -25.12
N GLY A 69 -6.08 7.48 -24.75
CA GLY A 69 -6.05 8.62 -25.67
C GLY A 69 -4.66 8.88 -26.25
N TRP A 70 -3.61 8.74 -25.44
CA TRP A 70 -2.21 8.82 -25.91
C TRP A 70 -1.92 7.73 -26.93
N GLY A 71 -2.31 6.48 -26.65
CA GLY A 71 -2.14 5.34 -27.57
C GLY A 71 -2.91 5.53 -28.88
N LEU A 72 -4.19 5.94 -28.80
CA LEU A 72 -5.03 6.21 -29.96
C LEU A 72 -4.50 7.36 -30.83
N LEU A 73 -4.04 8.44 -30.20
CA LEU A 73 -3.43 9.56 -30.92
C LEU A 73 -2.16 9.14 -31.64
N THR A 74 -1.33 8.31 -30.98
CA THR A 74 -0.14 7.73 -31.61
C THR A 74 -0.51 6.86 -32.82
N LEU A 75 -1.49 5.96 -32.64
CA LEU A 75 -1.98 5.09 -33.71
C LEU A 75 -2.55 5.91 -34.86
N TRP A 76 -3.34 6.92 -34.57
CA TRP A 76 -3.92 7.80 -35.60
C TRP A 76 -2.87 8.54 -36.43
N ARG A 77 -1.81 9.03 -35.78
CA ARG A 77 -0.72 9.76 -36.46
C ARG A 77 0.21 8.84 -37.24
N THR A 78 0.56 7.69 -36.67
CA THR A 78 1.53 6.77 -37.30
C THR A 78 0.87 5.79 -38.25
N ARG A 79 -0.45 5.59 -38.13
CA ARG A 79 -1.21 4.56 -38.89
C ARG A 79 -0.62 3.15 -38.74
N SER A 80 0.15 2.90 -37.66
CA SER A 80 0.89 1.66 -37.43
C SER A 80 0.76 1.21 -36.00
N LEU A 81 0.19 0.04 -35.78
CA LEU A 81 0.15 -0.61 -34.46
C LEU A 81 1.56 -0.97 -33.97
N ILE A 82 2.45 -1.34 -34.88
CA ILE A 82 3.84 -1.65 -34.58
C ILE A 82 4.56 -0.42 -34.00
N ALA A 83 4.29 0.77 -34.54
CA ALA A 83 4.84 2.02 -34.05
C ALA A 83 4.34 2.33 -32.60
N VAL A 84 3.09 2.01 -32.29
CA VAL A 84 2.54 2.11 -30.91
C VAL A 84 3.28 1.15 -29.97
N LEU A 85 3.39 -0.12 -30.34
CA LEU A 85 4.03 -1.17 -29.51
C LEU A 85 5.55 -0.96 -29.34
N ARG A 86 6.19 -0.21 -30.25
CA ARG A 86 7.60 0.16 -30.15
C ARG A 86 7.88 1.38 -29.27
N GLN A 87 6.87 1.97 -28.64
CA GLN A 87 7.06 3.09 -27.70
C GLN A 87 7.11 2.59 -26.24
N PRO A 88 8.30 2.42 -25.65
CA PRO A 88 8.43 1.84 -24.32
C PRO A 88 7.63 2.58 -23.24
N PRO A 89 7.61 3.95 -23.19
CA PRO A 89 6.83 4.66 -22.18
C PRO A 89 5.33 4.38 -22.27
N LEU A 90 4.78 4.38 -23.47
CA LEU A 90 3.36 4.08 -23.70
C LEU A 90 3.04 2.63 -23.37
N LEU A 91 3.91 1.69 -23.76
CA LEU A 91 3.73 0.27 -23.46
C LEU A 91 3.72 0.00 -21.95
N ILE A 92 4.67 0.59 -21.21
CA ILE A 92 4.73 0.48 -19.74
C ILE A 92 3.44 1.04 -19.12
N ALA A 93 3.03 2.26 -19.53
CA ALA A 93 1.82 2.89 -19.01
C ALA A 93 0.56 2.07 -19.33
N ALA A 94 0.46 1.54 -20.55
CA ALA A 94 -0.68 0.73 -20.98
C ALA A 94 -0.75 -0.61 -20.23
N VAL A 95 0.37 -1.33 -20.09
CA VAL A 95 0.42 -2.60 -19.35
C VAL A 95 0.13 -2.36 -17.87
N GLY A 96 0.75 -1.35 -17.25
CA GLY A 96 0.45 -0.97 -15.87
C GLY A 96 -1.02 -0.59 -15.69
N GLY A 97 -1.59 0.22 -16.58
CA GLY A 97 -2.99 0.64 -16.54
C GLY A 97 -3.96 -0.53 -16.68
N VAL A 98 -3.72 -1.44 -17.62
CA VAL A 98 -4.55 -2.66 -17.81
C VAL A 98 -4.44 -3.57 -16.58
N ALA A 99 -3.24 -3.76 -16.03
CA ALA A 99 -3.05 -4.57 -14.82
C ALA A 99 -3.71 -3.94 -13.60
N THR A 100 -3.68 -2.60 -13.45
CA THR A 100 -4.41 -1.89 -12.38
C THR A 100 -5.93 -2.07 -12.52
N LEU A 101 -6.48 -2.00 -13.74
CA LEU A 101 -7.91 -2.26 -13.95
C LEU A 101 -8.28 -3.74 -13.73
N ALA A 102 -7.37 -4.65 -14.11
CA ALA A 102 -7.58 -6.08 -13.93
C ALA A 102 -7.45 -6.52 -12.47
N SER A 103 -6.76 -5.75 -11.62
CA SER A 103 -6.58 -6.11 -10.21
C SER A 103 -7.90 -6.19 -9.44
N ALA A 104 -8.89 -5.34 -9.74
CA ALA A 104 -10.19 -5.39 -9.07
C ALA A 104 -10.97 -6.70 -9.34
N PRO A 105 -11.17 -7.18 -10.58
CA PRO A 105 -11.78 -8.49 -10.79
C PRO A 105 -10.88 -9.65 -10.30
N VAL A 106 -9.55 -9.53 -10.32
CA VAL A 106 -8.64 -10.52 -9.74
C VAL A 106 -8.83 -10.60 -8.23
N ASP A 107 -9.01 -9.46 -7.57
CA ASP A 107 -9.29 -9.37 -6.16
C ASP A 107 -10.63 -10.02 -5.80
N ALA A 108 -11.70 -9.73 -6.53
CA ALA A 108 -12.98 -10.39 -6.34
C ALA A 108 -12.89 -11.92 -6.50
N LEU A 109 -12.17 -12.41 -7.52
CA LEU A 109 -11.93 -13.84 -7.72
C LEU A 109 -11.08 -14.46 -6.61
N TRP A 110 -10.10 -13.70 -6.09
CA TRP A 110 -9.28 -14.11 -4.95
C TRP A 110 -10.16 -14.31 -3.71
N HIS A 111 -11.01 -13.34 -3.40
CA HIS A 111 -11.96 -13.40 -2.29
C HIS A 111 -12.96 -14.56 -2.43
N ASP A 112 -13.47 -14.81 -3.62
CA ASP A 112 -14.37 -15.94 -3.87
C ASP A 112 -13.67 -17.30 -3.70
N ALA A 113 -12.42 -17.41 -4.13
CA ALA A 113 -11.69 -18.67 -4.11
C ALA A 113 -11.07 -19.00 -2.75
N PHE A 114 -10.58 -17.99 -2.02
CA PHE A 114 -9.72 -18.18 -0.85
C PHE A 114 -10.24 -17.51 0.42
N GLY A 115 -11.38 -16.81 0.34
CA GLY A 115 -11.94 -16.03 1.43
C GLY A 115 -11.51 -14.57 1.35
N ARG A 116 -12.30 -13.70 2.00
CA ARG A 116 -12.03 -12.28 2.06
C ARG A 116 -10.80 -12.01 2.92
N ASP A 117 -9.92 -11.18 2.44
CA ASP A 117 -8.87 -10.54 3.21
C ASP A 117 -8.93 -9.03 2.96
N SER A 118 -8.73 -8.24 4.00
CA SER A 118 -8.65 -6.78 3.93
C SER A 118 -7.21 -6.29 3.97
N VAL A 119 -6.25 -7.22 4.01
CA VAL A 119 -4.83 -6.89 4.18
C VAL A 119 -4.20 -6.42 2.88
N LEU A 120 -3.48 -5.29 2.94
CA LEU A 120 -2.81 -4.71 1.78
C LEU A 120 -1.83 -5.70 1.11
N TRP A 121 -1.17 -6.54 1.91
CA TRP A 121 -0.20 -7.52 1.40
C TRP A 121 -0.85 -8.79 0.87
N SER A 122 -2.17 -8.81 0.65
CA SER A 122 -2.75 -9.86 -0.19
C SER A 122 -2.17 -9.79 -1.61
N PRO A 123 -2.01 -10.93 -2.29
CA PRO A 123 -1.41 -10.94 -3.62
C PRO A 123 -2.18 -10.10 -4.65
N SER A 124 -3.49 -10.02 -4.53
CA SER A 124 -4.35 -9.23 -5.40
C SER A 124 -4.18 -7.72 -5.17
N HIS A 125 -4.13 -7.27 -3.91
CA HIS A 125 -3.88 -5.87 -3.58
C HIS A 125 -2.46 -5.43 -3.97
N MET A 126 -1.45 -6.26 -3.71
CA MET A 126 -0.08 -5.96 -4.14
C MET A 126 0.07 -5.91 -5.65
N LEU A 127 -0.74 -6.65 -6.41
CA LEU A 127 -0.80 -6.48 -7.87
C LEU A 127 -1.22 -5.05 -8.23
N THR A 128 -2.20 -4.47 -7.52
CA THR A 128 -2.61 -3.07 -7.71
C THR A 128 -1.45 -2.11 -7.44
N VAL A 129 -0.72 -2.29 -6.34
CA VAL A 129 0.44 -1.46 -5.99
C VAL A 129 1.51 -1.53 -7.09
N PHE A 130 1.91 -2.73 -7.49
CA PHE A 130 2.95 -2.91 -8.52
C PHE A 130 2.53 -2.38 -9.89
N SER A 131 1.28 -2.58 -10.28
CA SER A 131 0.77 -2.10 -11.56
C SER A 131 0.62 -0.57 -11.59
N THR A 132 0.22 0.04 -10.48
CA THR A 132 0.17 1.50 -10.35
C THR A 132 1.57 2.12 -10.42
N LEU A 133 2.57 1.51 -9.78
CA LEU A 133 3.97 1.93 -9.92
C LEU A 133 4.45 1.87 -11.36
N ALA A 134 4.12 0.80 -12.09
CA ALA A 134 4.44 0.68 -13.49
C ALA A 134 3.72 1.73 -14.35
N LEU A 135 2.42 1.94 -14.13
CA LEU A 135 1.62 2.95 -14.82
C LEU A 135 2.23 4.35 -14.66
N ILE A 136 2.50 4.78 -13.41
CA ILE A 136 3.10 6.08 -13.13
C ILE A 136 4.52 6.16 -13.74
N GLY A 137 5.31 5.09 -13.62
CA GLY A 137 6.63 4.99 -14.24
C GLY A 137 6.59 5.19 -15.75
N GLY A 138 5.61 4.59 -16.44
CA GLY A 138 5.37 4.76 -17.88
C GLY A 138 4.95 6.18 -18.25
N VAL A 139 4.05 6.79 -17.47
CA VAL A 139 3.64 8.19 -17.66
C VAL A 139 4.85 9.12 -17.51
N LEU A 140 5.64 8.96 -16.45
CA LEU A 140 6.86 9.75 -16.24
C LEU A 140 7.88 9.56 -17.36
N ALA A 141 8.05 8.32 -17.84
CA ALA A 141 8.90 8.05 -18.99
C ALA A 141 8.40 8.73 -20.28
N GLY A 142 7.09 8.92 -20.41
CA GLY A 142 6.44 9.64 -21.50
C GLY A 142 6.52 11.17 -21.40
N MET A 143 6.90 11.72 -20.25
CA MET A 143 7.06 13.17 -20.07
C MET A 143 8.27 13.71 -20.83
N ARG A 144 8.19 14.98 -21.22
CA ARG A 144 9.34 15.70 -21.77
C ARG A 144 10.37 15.97 -20.70
N THR A 145 11.64 15.70 -21.00
CA THR A 145 12.75 15.93 -20.04
C THR A 145 12.98 17.39 -19.74
N ASP A 146 12.64 18.29 -20.67
CA ASP A 146 12.71 19.75 -20.53
C ASP A 146 11.44 20.37 -19.93
N GLY A 147 10.40 19.55 -19.66
CA GLY A 147 9.13 19.97 -19.07
C GLY A 147 9.26 20.67 -17.70
N PRO A 148 8.20 21.31 -17.21
CA PRO A 148 8.23 22.09 -15.97
C PRO A 148 8.67 21.23 -14.76
N ARG A 149 9.58 21.76 -13.93
CA ARG A 149 10.04 21.08 -12.70
C ARG A 149 8.90 20.67 -11.76
N PRO A 150 7.88 21.53 -11.49
CA PRO A 150 6.79 21.14 -10.60
C PRO A 150 6.04 19.88 -11.05
N LEU A 151 5.87 19.64 -12.34
CA LEU A 151 5.23 18.41 -12.85
C LEU A 151 6.10 17.17 -12.60
N TRP A 152 7.42 17.31 -12.68
CA TRP A 152 8.36 16.23 -12.33
C TRP A 152 8.36 15.94 -10.82
N TRP A 153 8.26 16.96 -9.98
CA TRP A 153 8.15 16.80 -8.53
C TRP A 153 6.82 16.12 -8.16
N ALA A 154 5.73 16.58 -8.75
CA ALA A 154 4.41 16.03 -8.50
C ALA A 154 4.27 14.58 -8.99
N GLY A 155 4.74 14.27 -10.21
CA GLY A 155 4.78 12.90 -10.71
C GLY A 155 5.70 11.99 -9.91
N GLY A 156 6.86 12.51 -9.46
CA GLY A 156 7.77 11.82 -8.56
C GLY A 156 7.15 11.58 -7.17
N ALA A 157 6.37 12.52 -6.67
CA ALA A 157 5.61 12.38 -5.41
C ALA A 157 4.56 11.28 -5.51
N LEU A 158 3.86 11.16 -6.65
CA LEU A 158 2.93 10.07 -6.90
C LEU A 158 3.63 8.71 -6.97
N LEU A 159 4.78 8.66 -7.65
CA LEU A 159 5.57 7.41 -7.71
C LEU A 159 6.04 7.00 -6.30
N LEU A 160 6.52 7.96 -5.50
CA LEU A 160 6.92 7.72 -4.12
C LEU A 160 5.71 7.33 -3.26
N GLY A 161 4.58 8.03 -3.38
CA GLY A 161 3.35 7.74 -2.66
C GLY A 161 2.85 6.33 -2.93
N SER A 162 2.77 5.93 -4.20
CA SER A 162 2.37 4.56 -4.57
C SER A 162 3.36 3.49 -4.07
N ALA A 163 4.65 3.83 -3.92
CA ALA A 163 5.61 2.90 -3.34
C ALA A 163 5.43 2.79 -1.81
N VAL A 164 5.15 3.90 -1.13
CA VAL A 164 5.00 3.97 0.33
C VAL A 164 3.67 3.39 0.80
N THR A 165 2.64 3.29 -0.06
CA THR A 165 1.41 2.56 0.30
C THR A 165 1.68 1.12 0.75
N SER A 166 2.82 0.52 0.37
CA SER A 166 3.22 -0.81 0.86
C SER A 166 3.39 -0.92 2.38
N VAL A 167 3.47 0.19 3.10
CA VAL A 167 3.55 0.24 4.58
C VAL A 167 2.39 1.03 5.19
N MET A 168 1.35 1.32 4.42
CA MET A 168 0.24 2.19 4.80
C MET A 168 -0.45 1.74 6.09
N GLU A 169 -0.61 0.44 6.28
CA GLU A 169 -1.29 -0.13 7.44
C GLU A 169 -0.53 0.05 8.76
N PHE A 170 0.78 0.28 8.72
CA PHE A 170 1.50 0.73 9.92
C PHE A 170 1.15 2.16 10.31
N GLU A 171 0.77 2.97 9.33
CA GLU A 171 0.45 4.39 9.52
C GLU A 171 -0.97 4.60 10.07
N THR A 172 -1.78 3.54 10.08
CA THR A 172 -3.16 3.49 10.62
C THR A 172 -3.30 2.58 11.83
N ASP A 173 -2.18 2.24 12.48
CA ASP A 173 -2.09 1.36 13.65
C ASP A 173 -2.65 -0.06 13.43
N VAL A 174 -2.49 -0.57 12.21
CA VAL A 174 -3.03 -1.87 11.80
C VAL A 174 -1.99 -2.74 11.08
N PRO A 175 -0.81 -2.94 11.70
CA PRO A 175 0.32 -3.60 11.07
C PRO A 175 0.01 -5.05 10.68
N GLN A 176 0.34 -5.44 9.46
CA GLN A 176 0.16 -6.81 8.93
C GLN A 176 1.36 -7.73 9.19
N PHE A 177 2.49 -7.18 9.56
CA PHE A 177 3.71 -7.92 9.84
C PHE A 177 4.50 -7.22 10.96
N SER A 178 5.55 -7.86 11.46
CA SER A 178 6.35 -7.31 12.54
C SER A 178 6.85 -5.89 12.26
N GLU A 179 6.76 -4.99 13.23
CA GLU A 179 7.24 -3.60 13.16
C GLU A 179 8.71 -3.50 12.69
N VAL A 180 9.54 -4.52 12.98
CA VAL A 180 10.95 -4.58 12.54
C VAL A 180 11.06 -4.51 11.02
N LEU A 181 10.05 -4.96 10.28
CA LEU A 181 10.03 -4.94 8.80
C LEU A 181 9.56 -3.60 8.22
N TYR A 182 8.91 -2.75 9.00
CA TYR A 182 8.41 -1.46 8.52
C TYR A 182 9.50 -0.66 7.79
N PHE A 183 10.61 -0.35 8.48
CA PHE A 183 11.67 0.46 7.87
C PHE A 183 12.35 -0.20 6.68
N PRO A 184 12.72 -1.50 6.70
CA PRO A 184 13.24 -2.18 5.53
C PRO A 184 12.33 -2.15 4.31
N VAL A 185 11.04 -2.43 4.47
CA VAL A 185 10.05 -2.41 3.38
C VAL A 185 9.89 -0.99 2.83
N LEU A 186 9.68 -0.01 3.71
CA LEU A 186 9.61 1.41 3.34
C LEU A 186 10.83 1.84 2.55
N LEU A 187 12.04 1.46 3.01
CA LEU A 187 13.29 1.82 2.34
C LEU A 187 13.38 1.20 0.94
N VAL A 188 13.11 -0.09 0.80
CA VAL A 188 13.19 -0.78 -0.50
C VAL A 188 12.22 -0.15 -1.50
N CYS A 189 10.96 0.05 -1.10
CA CYS A 189 9.92 0.61 -1.96
C CYS A 189 10.23 2.07 -2.35
N SER A 190 10.60 2.89 -1.38
CA SER A 190 10.93 4.30 -1.64
C SER A 190 12.23 4.48 -2.43
N MET A 191 13.23 3.62 -2.22
CA MET A 191 14.45 3.60 -3.02
C MET A 191 14.20 3.15 -4.46
N TYR A 192 13.29 2.19 -4.70
CA TYR A 192 12.84 1.84 -6.05
C TYR A 192 12.29 3.08 -6.77
N ALA A 193 11.39 3.82 -6.12
CA ALA A 193 10.83 5.06 -6.67
C ALA A 193 11.90 6.11 -6.97
N ALA A 194 12.84 6.33 -6.05
CA ALA A 194 13.94 7.28 -6.22
C ALA A 194 14.89 6.91 -7.36
N VAL A 195 15.24 5.61 -7.48
CA VAL A 195 16.09 5.09 -8.56
C VAL A 195 15.41 5.24 -9.92
N LEU A 196 14.12 4.85 -10.01
CA LEU A 196 13.35 4.99 -11.24
C LEU A 196 13.24 6.47 -11.64
N LEU A 197 12.86 7.33 -10.71
CA LEU A 197 12.70 8.77 -10.95
C LEU A 197 14.00 9.41 -11.47
N ARG A 198 15.14 9.14 -10.84
CA ARG A 198 16.45 9.68 -11.29
C ARG A 198 16.91 9.09 -12.61
N SER A 199 16.54 7.85 -12.92
CA SER A 199 16.85 7.24 -14.22
C SER A 199 16.08 7.90 -15.36
N LEU A 200 14.88 8.43 -15.07
CA LEU A 200 14.02 9.10 -16.04
C LEU A 200 14.39 10.56 -16.30
N ALA A 201 14.87 11.28 -15.28
CA ALA A 201 15.27 12.68 -15.41
C ALA A 201 16.43 13.01 -14.46
N PRO A 202 17.66 13.13 -14.95
CA PRO A 202 18.82 13.46 -14.14
C PRO A 202 18.86 14.98 -13.82
N ARG A 203 17.88 15.44 -13.01
CA ARG A 203 17.74 16.85 -12.61
C ARG A 203 18.18 17.06 -11.17
N ARG A 204 18.69 18.25 -10.88
CA ARG A 204 18.98 18.67 -9.51
C ARG A 204 17.68 18.81 -8.71
N HIS A 205 17.71 18.42 -7.43
CA HIS A 205 16.61 18.49 -6.47
C HIS A 205 15.33 17.78 -6.92
N LEU A 206 15.49 16.70 -7.71
CA LEU A 206 14.34 15.95 -8.22
C LEU A 206 13.70 15.08 -7.13
N VAL A 207 14.52 14.36 -6.37
CA VAL A 207 14.05 13.51 -5.27
C VAL A 207 13.58 14.38 -4.10
N ALA A 208 14.35 15.41 -3.73
CA ALA A 208 13.97 16.33 -2.67
C ALA A 208 12.66 17.05 -2.96
N GLY A 209 12.46 17.50 -4.21
CA GLY A 209 11.19 18.11 -4.64
C GLY A 209 10.03 17.14 -4.62
N ALA A 210 10.24 15.88 -5.06
CA ALA A 210 9.22 14.83 -4.99
C ALA A 210 8.85 14.50 -3.54
N VAL A 211 9.83 14.36 -2.65
CA VAL A 211 9.61 14.17 -1.21
C VAL A 211 8.82 15.33 -0.61
N GLY A 212 9.20 16.58 -0.92
CA GLY A 212 8.49 17.77 -0.42
C GLY A 212 7.02 17.81 -0.84
N VAL A 213 6.73 17.53 -2.12
CA VAL A 213 5.34 17.45 -2.63
C VAL A 213 4.59 16.27 -2.02
N TYR A 214 5.24 15.11 -1.83
CA TYR A 214 4.62 13.96 -1.18
C TYR A 214 4.26 14.25 0.29
N VAL A 215 5.18 14.83 1.06
CA VAL A 215 4.90 15.22 2.45
C VAL A 215 3.74 16.22 2.52
N LEU A 216 3.70 17.20 1.61
CA LEU A 216 2.58 18.14 1.53
C LEU A 216 1.26 17.43 1.23
N ALA A 217 1.24 16.49 0.27
CA ALA A 217 0.06 15.70 -0.02
C ALA A 217 -0.40 14.88 1.19
N ARG A 218 0.54 14.28 1.93
CA ARG A 218 0.25 13.52 3.15
C ARG A 218 -0.33 14.42 4.26
N LEU A 219 0.20 15.61 4.45
CA LEU A 219 -0.36 16.59 5.40
C LEU A 219 -1.79 16.97 5.03
N VAL A 220 -2.09 17.10 3.74
CA VAL A 220 -3.46 17.35 3.28
C VAL A 220 -4.36 16.14 3.57
N ILE A 221 -3.91 14.92 3.29
CA ILE A 221 -4.67 13.68 3.57
C ILE A 221 -4.93 13.56 5.07
N THR A 222 -3.89 13.69 5.90
CA THR A 222 -3.95 13.64 7.36
C THR A 222 -4.90 14.69 7.95
N GLY A 223 -5.01 15.87 7.31
CA GLY A 223 -5.96 16.92 7.72
C GLY A 223 -7.40 16.70 7.24
N LEU A 224 -7.60 16.09 6.06
CA LEU A 224 -8.92 15.89 5.47
C LEU A 224 -9.67 14.70 6.07
N LEU A 225 -8.99 13.60 6.40
CA LEU A 225 -9.65 12.39 6.90
C LEU A 225 -10.39 12.61 8.22
N PRO A 226 -9.84 13.32 9.24
CA PRO A 226 -10.59 13.68 10.44
C PRO A 226 -11.79 14.58 10.15
N ALA A 227 -11.71 15.48 9.16
CA ALA A 227 -12.85 16.29 8.75
C ALA A 227 -13.99 15.47 8.13
N LEU A 228 -13.67 14.28 7.61
CA LEU A 228 -14.63 13.27 7.15
C LEU A 228 -15.05 12.30 8.26
N GLY A 229 -14.61 12.52 9.51
CA GLY A 229 -14.87 11.62 10.64
C GLY A 229 -14.13 10.27 10.50
N ARG A 230 -12.93 10.27 9.95
CA ARG A 230 -12.12 9.08 9.71
C ARG A 230 -10.80 9.13 10.46
N THR A 231 -10.26 7.95 10.78
CA THR A 231 -8.93 7.80 11.38
C THR A 231 -7.88 8.44 10.47
N SER A 232 -6.98 9.20 11.08
CA SER A 232 -5.89 9.89 10.39
C SER A 232 -4.65 9.02 10.37
N PRO A 233 -4.05 8.77 9.19
CA PRO A 233 -2.80 8.02 9.13
C PRO A 233 -1.63 8.87 9.62
N ASP A 234 -0.65 8.24 10.23
CA ASP A 234 0.63 8.83 10.58
C ASP A 234 1.42 9.27 9.34
N LEU A 235 2.43 10.11 9.57
CA LEU A 235 3.30 10.58 8.50
C LEU A 235 4.55 9.70 8.38
N PRO A 236 4.84 9.12 7.20
CA PRO A 236 6.04 8.31 6.97
C PRO A 236 7.29 9.21 6.85
N LEU A 237 7.69 9.85 7.94
CA LEU A 237 8.77 10.85 7.97
C LEU A 237 10.15 10.28 7.57
N ALA A 238 10.30 8.96 7.58
CA ALA A 238 11.50 8.29 7.06
C ALA A 238 11.83 8.71 5.62
N VAL A 239 10.83 8.95 4.77
CA VAL A 239 11.04 9.36 3.38
C VAL A 239 11.74 10.71 3.23
N VAL A 240 11.68 11.57 4.26
CA VAL A 240 12.33 12.89 4.24
C VAL A 240 13.85 12.75 4.08
N GLY A 241 14.44 11.73 4.69
CA GLY A 241 15.86 11.43 4.57
C GLY A 241 16.33 11.11 3.15
N LEU A 242 15.41 10.67 2.27
CA LEU A 242 15.73 10.42 0.85
C LEU A 242 16.18 11.70 0.11
N ALA A 243 15.83 12.88 0.62
CA ALA A 243 16.30 14.16 0.05
C ALA A 243 17.84 14.25 0.00
N ALA A 244 18.54 13.50 0.87
CA ALA A 244 20.00 13.41 0.86
C ALA A 244 20.58 12.82 -0.46
N ILE A 245 19.76 12.12 -1.26
CA ILE A 245 20.16 11.63 -2.60
C ILE A 245 20.57 12.79 -3.52
N ASP A 246 19.94 13.95 -3.36
CA ASP A 246 20.15 15.11 -4.24
C ASP A 246 21.30 16.03 -3.81
N LEU A 247 21.98 15.73 -2.71
CA LEU A 247 23.21 16.42 -2.33
C LEU A 247 24.32 16.20 -3.39
N PRO A 248 25.34 17.05 -3.45
CA PRO A 248 26.36 17.03 -4.52
C PRO A 248 27.37 15.88 -4.36
N TRP A 249 26.88 14.65 -4.40
CA TRP A 249 27.71 13.46 -4.34
C TRP A 249 28.48 13.24 -5.63
N ARG A 250 29.74 12.79 -5.51
CA ARG A 250 30.59 12.51 -6.67
C ARG A 250 30.15 11.27 -7.45
N ARG A 251 29.47 10.31 -6.79
CA ARG A 251 29.08 9.02 -7.37
C ARG A 251 27.62 8.69 -7.07
N PRO A 252 26.90 8.08 -8.01
CA PRO A 252 25.50 7.69 -7.79
C PRO A 252 25.29 6.76 -6.59
N VAL A 253 26.21 5.80 -6.38
CA VAL A 253 26.14 4.85 -5.26
C VAL A 253 26.20 5.59 -3.92
N THR A 254 27.08 6.58 -3.79
CA THR A 254 27.20 7.40 -2.57
C THR A 254 25.92 8.20 -2.33
N ALA A 255 25.27 8.72 -3.39
CA ALA A 255 24.01 9.42 -3.29
C ALA A 255 22.90 8.52 -2.71
N TYR A 256 22.75 7.31 -3.23
CA TYR A 256 21.75 6.37 -2.73
C TYR A 256 22.07 5.87 -1.31
N ALA A 257 23.34 5.63 -0.99
CA ALA A 257 23.74 5.29 0.37
C ALA A 257 23.45 6.43 1.37
N ALA A 258 23.65 7.69 0.96
CA ALA A 258 23.29 8.85 1.77
C ALA A 258 21.79 8.99 1.96
N GLY A 259 20.99 8.71 0.92
CA GLY A 259 19.54 8.67 1.03
C GLY A 259 19.04 7.58 1.98
N ALA A 260 19.63 6.38 1.90
CA ALA A 260 19.31 5.28 2.81
C ALA A 260 19.67 5.60 4.26
N ALA A 261 20.86 6.15 4.49
CA ALA A 261 21.30 6.60 5.82
C ALA A 261 20.43 7.76 6.34
N GLY A 262 20.07 8.72 5.47
CA GLY A 262 19.13 9.79 5.81
C GLY A 262 17.76 9.24 6.21
N ALA A 263 17.21 8.30 5.46
CA ALA A 263 15.94 7.66 5.78
C ALA A 263 16.01 6.89 7.12
N ALA A 264 17.13 6.20 7.39
CA ALA A 264 17.35 5.53 8.67
C ALA A 264 17.33 6.52 9.86
N VAL A 265 18.05 7.65 9.71
CA VAL A 265 18.08 8.69 10.74
C VAL A 265 16.69 9.31 10.95
N THR A 266 16.00 9.69 9.87
CA THR A 266 14.66 10.31 10.00
C THR A 266 13.61 9.34 10.51
N SER A 267 13.69 8.04 10.16
CA SER A 267 12.82 7.00 10.72
C SER A 267 13.02 6.84 12.23
N TYR A 268 14.27 6.70 12.66
CA TYR A 268 14.59 6.57 14.09
C TYR A 268 14.17 7.80 14.89
N LEU A 269 14.50 9.00 14.39
CA LEU A 269 14.11 10.25 15.06
C LEU A 269 12.60 10.41 15.16
N SER A 270 11.84 10.08 14.11
CA SER A 270 10.37 10.15 14.16
C SER A 270 9.78 9.20 15.22
N SER A 271 10.32 7.98 15.33
CA SER A 271 9.89 7.01 16.34
C SER A 271 10.23 7.46 17.77
N VAL A 272 11.45 7.98 18.00
CA VAL A 272 11.86 8.52 19.32
C VAL A 272 11.01 9.73 19.75
N LEU A 273 10.59 10.56 18.79
CA LEU A 273 9.73 11.71 19.05
C LEU A 273 8.25 11.37 19.17
N GLY A 274 7.87 10.10 19.01
CA GLY A 274 6.48 9.65 19.09
C GLY A 274 5.59 10.20 17.96
N ILE A 275 6.19 10.50 16.78
CA ILE A 275 5.50 10.98 15.58
C ILE A 275 5.65 9.99 14.43
N GLY A 276 6.15 8.80 14.69
CA GLY A 276 6.30 7.71 13.72
C GLY A 276 5.37 6.56 14.06
N SER A 277 5.06 5.78 13.05
CA SER A 277 4.09 4.67 13.10
C SER A 277 4.60 3.41 13.81
N VAL A 278 5.84 3.38 14.29
CA VAL A 278 6.46 2.19 14.89
C VAL A 278 7.38 2.58 16.05
N SER A 279 7.61 1.63 16.96
CA SER A 279 8.45 1.84 18.13
C SER A 279 9.92 2.10 17.79
N PRO A 280 10.67 2.88 18.60
CA PRO A 280 12.10 3.09 18.39
C PRO A 280 12.92 1.80 18.37
N ASP A 281 12.55 0.82 19.17
CA ASP A 281 13.24 -0.47 19.27
C ASP A 281 13.12 -1.27 17.98
N ALA A 282 11.98 -1.21 17.33
CA ALA A 282 11.76 -1.86 16.03
C ALA A 282 12.61 -1.25 14.90
N VAL A 283 12.88 0.06 14.95
CA VAL A 283 13.65 0.76 13.90
C VAL A 283 15.14 0.71 14.14
N LEU A 284 15.59 0.67 15.40
CA LEU A 284 17.01 0.83 15.75
C LEU A 284 17.92 -0.19 15.06
N VAL A 285 17.59 -1.48 15.16
CA VAL A 285 18.42 -2.55 14.56
C VAL A 285 18.44 -2.47 13.05
N PRO A 286 17.31 -2.42 12.32
CA PRO A 286 17.31 -2.24 10.86
C PRO A 286 18.04 -0.98 10.42
N ALA A 287 17.87 0.15 11.13
CA ALA A 287 18.55 1.40 10.80
C ALA A 287 20.07 1.28 10.95
N LEU A 288 20.56 0.67 12.02
CA LEU A 288 21.99 0.43 12.23
C LEU A 288 22.56 -0.50 11.15
N VAL A 289 21.86 -1.56 10.78
CA VAL A 289 22.27 -2.46 9.70
C VAL A 289 22.37 -1.70 8.37
N VAL A 290 21.36 -0.92 8.02
CA VAL A 290 21.37 -0.09 6.79
C VAL A 290 22.51 0.93 6.81
N ALA A 291 22.72 1.59 7.95
CA ALA A 291 23.81 2.56 8.11
C ALA A 291 25.19 1.90 7.99
N ALA A 292 25.38 0.73 8.61
CA ALA A 292 26.63 -0.04 8.51
C ALA A 292 26.92 -0.51 7.07
N LEU A 293 25.91 -1.07 6.39
CA LEU A 293 26.02 -1.46 4.99
C LEU A 293 26.31 -0.24 4.09
N GLY A 294 25.63 0.89 4.31
CA GLY A 294 25.90 2.14 3.62
C GLY A 294 27.34 2.59 3.80
N ALA A 295 27.86 2.54 5.04
CA ALA A 295 29.26 2.86 5.33
C ALA A 295 30.25 1.92 4.61
N VAL A 296 29.99 0.61 4.62
CA VAL A 296 30.80 -0.38 3.89
C VAL A 296 30.81 -0.09 2.40
N VAL A 297 29.69 0.30 1.81
CA VAL A 297 29.60 0.68 0.40
C VAL A 297 30.41 1.94 0.10
N ILE A 298 30.25 2.97 0.96
CA ILE A 298 30.95 4.24 0.80
C ILE A 298 32.47 4.05 0.92
N LEU A 299 32.91 3.23 1.88
CA LEU A 299 34.33 2.99 2.17
C LEU A 299 34.95 1.93 1.26
N GLY A 300 34.15 0.89 0.85
CA GLY A 300 34.62 -0.29 0.12
C GLY A 300 34.57 -0.21 -1.40
N GLU A 301 34.38 0.92 -1.99
CA GLU A 301 33.96 1.29 -3.35
C GLU A 301 34.62 0.58 -4.55
N ARG A 302 35.65 -0.19 -4.36
CA ARG A 302 36.40 -0.83 -5.47
C ARG A 302 35.98 -2.29 -5.82
N ARG A 303 35.18 -2.97 -4.98
CA ARG A 303 34.87 -4.41 -5.15
C ARG A 303 33.40 -4.84 -5.09
N THR A 304 32.46 -3.97 -4.79
CA THR A 304 31.13 -4.43 -4.27
C THR A 304 29.89 -4.08 -5.09
N ARG A 305 30.00 -3.81 -6.40
CA ARG A 305 28.83 -3.35 -7.22
C ARG A 305 27.63 -4.31 -7.24
N GLY A 306 27.82 -5.61 -7.00
CA GLY A 306 26.75 -6.62 -6.99
C GLY A 306 26.21 -6.95 -5.59
N ALA A 307 27.06 -6.93 -4.56
CA ALA A 307 26.70 -7.39 -3.22
C ALA A 307 25.68 -6.50 -2.51
N VAL A 308 25.70 -5.18 -2.77
CA VAL A 308 24.82 -4.22 -2.11
C VAL A 308 23.37 -4.35 -2.56
N ALA A 309 23.11 -4.50 -3.86
CA ALA A 309 21.76 -4.72 -4.37
C ALA A 309 21.15 -6.03 -3.83
N VAL A 310 21.99 -7.08 -3.71
CA VAL A 310 21.59 -8.38 -3.18
C VAL A 310 21.29 -8.30 -1.67
N VAL A 311 22.11 -7.60 -0.89
CA VAL A 311 21.91 -7.49 0.57
C VAL A 311 20.70 -6.61 0.88
N THR A 312 20.48 -5.50 0.14
CA THR A 312 19.32 -4.63 0.34
C THR A 312 17.99 -5.32 -0.02
N LEU A 313 18.03 -6.28 -0.97
CA LEU A 313 16.87 -7.08 -1.35
C LEU A 313 16.65 -8.31 -0.46
N LEU A 314 17.74 -8.97 -0.02
CA LEU A 314 17.64 -10.22 0.74
C LEU A 314 17.53 -10.00 2.25
N LEU A 315 17.95 -8.86 2.80
CA LEU A 315 17.89 -8.61 4.23
C LEU A 315 16.45 -8.51 4.73
N PRO A 316 15.51 -7.79 4.08
CA PRO A 316 14.10 -7.80 4.47
C PRO A 316 13.48 -9.19 4.36
N LEU A 317 13.77 -9.93 3.28
CA LEU A 317 13.30 -11.30 3.10
C LEU A 317 13.84 -12.25 4.17
N GLY A 318 15.11 -12.10 4.57
CA GLY A 318 15.71 -12.91 5.64
C GLY A 318 15.11 -12.61 7.01
N LEU A 319 14.77 -11.35 7.30
CA LEU A 319 14.14 -10.93 8.55
C LEU A 319 12.68 -11.39 8.63
N SER A 320 11.93 -11.42 7.52
CA SER A 320 10.55 -11.89 7.48
C SER A 320 10.40 -13.39 7.77
N VAL A 321 11.46 -14.18 7.55
CA VAL A 321 11.48 -15.62 7.87
C VAL A 321 11.79 -15.86 9.36
N LEU A 322 12.39 -14.89 10.06
CA LEU A 322 12.89 -15.10 11.43
C LEU A 322 11.84 -14.82 12.51
N ASP A 323 10.79 -14.05 12.24
CA ASP A 323 9.73 -13.78 13.20
C ASP A 323 8.38 -13.57 12.50
N PRO A 324 7.66 -14.64 12.14
CA PRO A 324 6.30 -14.54 11.66
C PRO A 324 5.37 -14.26 12.86
N GLN A 325 5.35 -13.02 13.36
CA GLN A 325 4.29 -12.61 14.28
C GLN A 325 2.98 -12.58 13.49
N PRO A 326 1.94 -13.27 13.96
CA PRO A 326 0.62 -13.08 13.36
C PRO A 326 0.23 -11.61 13.56
N ALA A 327 -0.22 -10.97 12.51
CA ALA A 327 -0.85 -9.67 12.59
C ALA A 327 -2.07 -9.77 13.51
N SER A 328 -1.95 -9.29 14.74
CA SER A 328 -2.98 -9.45 15.76
C SER A 328 -3.76 -8.17 16.04
N ALA A 329 -3.50 -7.11 15.30
CA ALA A 329 -4.06 -5.79 15.57
C ALA A 329 -5.26 -5.42 14.70
N HIS A 330 -5.54 -6.16 13.64
CA HIS A 330 -6.67 -5.98 12.73
C HIS A 330 -7.47 -7.24 12.60
N ASP A 331 -8.66 -7.08 12.06
CA ASP A 331 -9.35 -8.20 11.45
C ASP A 331 -8.38 -8.84 10.43
N PRO A 332 -7.85 -10.04 10.68
CA PRO A 332 -6.78 -10.64 9.86
C PRO A 332 -7.28 -11.10 8.50
N GLY A 333 -8.13 -10.31 7.89
CA GLY A 333 -8.96 -10.72 6.78
C GLY A 333 -10.19 -11.43 7.32
N GLN A 334 -11.33 -11.05 6.81
CA GLN A 334 -12.60 -11.59 7.30
C GLN A 334 -12.71 -13.12 7.11
N GLY A 335 -11.82 -13.74 6.34
CA GLY A 335 -11.80 -15.18 6.13
C GLY A 335 -13.04 -15.70 5.38
N GLN A 336 -13.47 -16.93 5.69
CA GLN A 336 -14.64 -17.53 5.06
C GLN A 336 -15.90 -17.24 5.87
N ALA A 337 -16.92 -16.64 5.27
CA ALA A 337 -18.21 -16.46 5.89
C ALA A 337 -18.88 -17.83 6.10
N VAL A 338 -19.25 -18.16 7.33
CA VAL A 338 -19.89 -19.43 7.70
C VAL A 338 -21.34 -19.27 8.09
N ALA A 339 -21.77 -18.08 8.49
CA ALA A 339 -23.13 -17.73 8.88
C ALA A 339 -23.30 -16.21 8.90
N THR A 340 -24.52 -15.75 9.18
CA THR A 340 -24.86 -14.33 9.41
C THR A 340 -25.57 -14.16 10.76
N ALA A 341 -25.31 -13.07 11.46
CA ALA A 341 -26.00 -12.70 12.69
C ALA A 341 -26.33 -11.19 12.70
N VAL A 342 -27.24 -10.80 13.58
CA VAL A 342 -27.43 -9.39 13.93
C VAL A 342 -26.66 -9.10 15.20
N LEU A 343 -25.74 -8.18 15.12
CA LEU A 343 -24.94 -7.71 16.26
C LEU A 343 -25.51 -6.38 16.76
N THR A 344 -25.59 -6.26 18.09
CA THR A 344 -25.91 -5.00 18.75
C THR A 344 -24.82 -4.70 19.77
N GLY A 345 -24.10 -3.61 19.55
CA GLY A 345 -23.12 -3.08 20.48
C GLY A 345 -23.67 -1.89 21.23
N THR A 346 -23.40 -1.79 22.51
CA THR A 346 -23.77 -0.63 23.33
C THR A 346 -22.58 -0.17 24.14
N SER A 347 -22.38 1.15 24.24
CA SER A 347 -21.40 1.77 25.15
C SER A 347 -22.14 2.53 26.22
N ASP A 348 -21.67 2.45 27.46
CA ASP A 348 -22.22 3.18 28.62
C ASP A 348 -21.59 4.57 28.79
N GLY A 349 -20.68 4.97 27.90
CA GLY A 349 -19.95 6.24 27.98
C GLY A 349 -18.90 6.31 29.09
N SER A 350 -18.70 5.22 29.87
CA SER A 350 -17.70 5.13 30.95
C SER A 350 -16.69 4.00 30.71
N GLY A 351 -16.58 3.53 29.46
CA GLY A 351 -15.71 2.43 29.05
C GLY A 351 -16.36 1.05 29.14
N GLY A 352 -17.56 0.92 29.66
CA GLY A 352 -18.32 -0.33 29.62
C GLY A 352 -18.96 -0.55 28.26
N MET A 353 -18.63 -1.68 27.60
CA MET A 353 -19.18 -2.05 26.30
C MET A 353 -19.85 -3.41 26.37
N THR A 354 -21.02 -3.53 25.75
CA THR A 354 -21.76 -4.79 25.67
C THR A 354 -21.97 -5.16 24.19
N LEU A 355 -21.70 -6.41 23.86
CA LEU A 355 -22.02 -6.99 22.56
C LEU A 355 -23.09 -8.07 22.70
N THR A 356 -24.14 -7.95 21.94
CA THR A 356 -25.19 -8.96 21.78
C THR A 356 -25.19 -9.50 20.35
N VAL A 357 -25.23 -10.82 20.21
CA VAL A 357 -25.28 -11.52 18.93
C VAL A 357 -26.58 -12.30 18.86
N GLU A 358 -27.49 -11.89 17.98
CA GLU A 358 -28.73 -12.61 17.72
C GLU A 358 -28.44 -13.79 16.75
N GLY A 359 -28.93 -14.98 17.07
CA GLY A 359 -28.81 -16.13 16.18
C GLY A 359 -27.48 -16.89 16.26
N CYS A 360 -26.75 -16.82 17.38
CA CYS A 360 -25.56 -17.66 17.60
C CYS A 360 -25.88 -19.15 17.85
N GLY A 361 -27.09 -19.62 17.50
CA GLY A 361 -27.51 -21.01 17.64
C GLY A 361 -26.62 -21.98 16.89
N GLY A 362 -26.15 -23.04 17.57
CA GLY A 362 -25.23 -24.04 17.00
C GLY A 362 -23.73 -23.67 17.15
N MET A 363 -23.41 -22.50 17.69
CA MET A 363 -22.06 -22.08 18.05
C MET A 363 -21.90 -22.03 19.57
N THR A 364 -20.72 -22.37 20.05
CA THR A 364 -20.41 -22.28 21.50
C THR A 364 -19.73 -20.94 21.76
N PRO A 365 -20.31 -20.02 22.56
CA PRO A 365 -19.68 -18.77 22.93
C PRO A 365 -18.34 -19.02 23.63
N LEU A 366 -17.32 -18.22 23.32
CA LEU A 366 -16.03 -18.28 23.95
C LEU A 366 -15.77 -16.99 24.74
N ARG A 367 -15.59 -15.88 24.05
CA ARG A 367 -15.28 -14.59 24.66
C ARG A 367 -15.78 -13.44 23.78
N VAL A 368 -16.02 -12.29 24.39
CA VAL A 368 -16.09 -11.01 23.68
C VAL A 368 -14.73 -10.32 23.80
N VAL A 369 -14.29 -9.70 22.73
CA VAL A 369 -12.99 -9.04 22.66
C VAL A 369 -13.17 -7.63 22.13
N ALA A 370 -12.65 -6.64 22.82
CA ALA A 370 -12.50 -5.28 22.29
C ALA A 370 -11.08 -5.14 21.74
N ARG A 371 -10.94 -4.72 20.50
CA ARG A 371 -9.65 -4.48 19.83
C ARG A 371 -9.56 -3.04 19.35
N ARG A 372 -8.39 -2.42 19.55
CA ARG A 372 -8.04 -1.10 19.06
C ARG A 372 -6.53 -0.95 19.00
N ALA A 373 -5.96 -0.55 17.86
CA ALA A 373 -4.55 -0.18 17.72
C ALA A 373 -3.56 -1.16 18.36
N GLY A 374 -3.80 -2.48 18.19
CA GLY A 374 -2.97 -3.54 18.80
C GLY A 374 -3.32 -3.87 20.25
N GLU A 375 -4.20 -3.13 20.90
CA GLU A 375 -4.71 -3.45 22.23
C GLU A 375 -5.87 -4.45 22.14
N GLU A 376 -5.86 -5.45 23.00
CA GLU A 376 -6.90 -6.47 23.10
C GLU A 376 -7.37 -6.63 24.56
N ILE A 377 -8.67 -6.39 24.80
CA ILE A 377 -9.30 -6.55 26.10
C ILE A 377 -10.43 -7.59 25.96
N ALA A 378 -10.32 -8.69 26.67
CA ALA A 378 -11.29 -9.78 26.58
C ALA A 378 -12.21 -9.84 27.80
N GLY A 379 -13.45 -10.25 27.54
CA GLY A 379 -14.45 -10.52 28.57
C GLY A 379 -15.25 -11.81 28.25
N PRO A 380 -16.08 -12.28 29.21
CA PRO A 380 -16.88 -13.47 28.99
C PRO A 380 -18.00 -13.22 27.97
N LEU A 381 -18.23 -14.19 27.07
CA LEU A 381 -19.38 -14.26 26.19
C LEU A 381 -20.24 -15.46 26.64
N ALA A 382 -21.49 -15.21 26.97
CA ALA A 382 -22.40 -16.23 27.48
C ALA A 382 -23.61 -16.41 26.56
N SER A 383 -24.16 -17.64 26.50
CA SER A 383 -25.42 -17.91 25.83
C SER A 383 -26.59 -17.25 26.56
N THR A 384 -27.52 -16.70 25.79
CA THR A 384 -28.81 -16.18 26.26
C THR A 384 -29.94 -16.88 25.49
N PRO A 385 -31.21 -16.77 25.93
CA PRO A 385 -32.34 -17.36 25.21
C PRO A 385 -32.42 -16.90 23.74
N ASP A 386 -32.00 -15.64 23.45
CA ASP A 386 -32.12 -15.04 22.14
C ASP A 386 -30.78 -15.00 21.35
N GLY A 387 -29.71 -15.59 21.91
CA GLY A 387 -28.40 -15.58 21.26
C GLY A 387 -27.22 -15.64 22.21
N CYS A 388 -26.26 -14.74 22.07
CA CYS A 388 -25.10 -14.63 22.93
C CYS A 388 -24.90 -13.17 23.40
N ARG A 389 -24.39 -12.97 24.62
CA ARG A 389 -24.10 -11.65 25.17
C ARG A 389 -22.78 -11.64 25.93
N GLY A 390 -21.97 -10.63 25.69
CA GLY A 390 -20.72 -10.41 26.38
C GLY A 390 -20.51 -8.96 26.78
N GLN A 391 -19.63 -8.74 27.75
CA GLN A 391 -19.27 -7.41 28.23
C GLN A 391 -17.76 -7.31 28.39
N VAL A 392 -17.21 -6.16 28.02
CA VAL A 392 -15.83 -5.77 28.25
C VAL A 392 -15.79 -4.37 28.83
N ARG A 393 -14.70 -4.04 29.52
CA ARG A 393 -14.44 -2.68 29.99
C ARG A 393 -13.11 -2.22 29.42
N VAL A 394 -13.17 -1.12 28.68
CA VAL A 394 -12.01 -0.43 28.09
C VAL A 394 -11.67 0.78 28.97
N ASP A 395 -10.42 1.16 29.02
CA ASP A 395 -9.92 2.27 29.84
C ASP A 395 -9.66 3.55 29.04
N GLN A 396 -9.81 3.46 27.71
CA GLN A 396 -9.61 4.58 26.79
C GLN A 396 -10.88 4.91 26.01
N GLU A 397 -11.16 6.19 25.83
CA GLU A 397 -12.21 6.66 24.93
C GLU A 397 -11.78 6.51 23.47
N GLY A 398 -12.74 6.31 22.57
CA GLY A 398 -12.55 6.26 21.13
C GLY A 398 -13.27 5.09 20.47
N LEU A 399 -12.98 4.89 19.18
CA LEU A 399 -13.54 3.80 18.42
C LEU A 399 -12.90 2.47 18.84
N TRP A 400 -13.75 1.50 19.18
CA TRP A 400 -13.37 0.13 19.49
C TRP A 400 -14.11 -0.86 18.60
N PHE A 401 -13.43 -1.92 18.20
CA PHE A 401 -14.04 -3.05 17.53
C PHE A 401 -14.38 -4.14 18.54
N LEU A 402 -15.66 -4.48 18.68
CA LEU A 402 -16.10 -5.56 19.52
C LEU A 402 -16.29 -6.84 18.71
N TYR A 403 -15.55 -7.87 19.07
CA TYR A 403 -15.61 -9.20 18.46
C TYR A 403 -16.36 -10.17 19.37
N ALA A 404 -17.27 -10.94 18.81
CA ALA A 404 -17.79 -12.16 19.43
C ALA A 404 -17.03 -13.34 18.87
N GLU A 405 -16.18 -13.97 19.67
CA GLU A 405 -15.50 -15.20 19.32
C GLU A 405 -16.32 -16.41 19.80
N MET A 406 -16.56 -17.33 18.89
CA MET A 406 -17.39 -18.52 19.12
C MET A 406 -16.72 -19.75 18.50
N ARG A 407 -17.01 -20.92 19.04
CA ARG A 407 -16.55 -22.20 18.47
C ARG A 407 -17.60 -22.77 17.53
N TYR A 408 -17.19 -23.09 16.32
CA TYR A 408 -18.03 -23.70 15.30
C TYR A 408 -17.25 -24.76 14.52
N ARG A 409 -17.76 -26.01 14.49
CA ARG A 409 -17.14 -27.14 13.75
C ARG A 409 -15.65 -27.35 14.02
N GLY A 410 -15.20 -27.09 15.23
CA GLY A 410 -13.80 -27.26 15.64
C GLY A 410 -12.88 -26.07 15.44
N GLY A 411 -13.33 -25.02 14.73
CA GLY A 411 -12.63 -23.74 14.57
C GLY A 411 -13.19 -22.65 15.47
N VAL A 412 -12.44 -21.57 15.66
CA VAL A 412 -12.92 -20.33 16.25
C VAL A 412 -13.43 -19.46 15.12
N VAL A 413 -14.68 -19.03 15.21
CA VAL A 413 -15.32 -18.09 14.30
C VAL A 413 -15.56 -16.78 15.01
N GLU A 414 -15.58 -15.69 14.30
CA GLU A 414 -15.78 -14.38 14.86
C GLU A 414 -16.77 -13.54 14.04
N ALA A 415 -17.46 -12.66 14.75
CA ALA A 415 -18.25 -11.60 14.17
C ALA A 415 -17.97 -10.31 14.94
N TRP A 416 -17.88 -9.18 14.28
CA TRP A 416 -17.46 -7.95 14.92
C TRP A 416 -18.27 -6.74 14.48
N LEU A 417 -18.15 -5.67 15.26
CA LEU A 417 -18.92 -4.44 15.13
C LEU A 417 -18.08 -3.28 15.66
N PRO A 418 -17.89 -2.18 14.90
CA PRO A 418 -17.30 -0.98 15.43
C PRO A 418 -18.27 -0.28 16.39
N ILE A 419 -17.79 0.19 17.53
CA ILE A 419 -18.55 0.99 18.48
C ILE A 419 -18.03 2.42 18.43
N ASP A 420 -18.76 3.27 17.70
CA ASP A 420 -18.51 4.70 17.55
C ASP A 420 -19.62 5.56 18.21
N ARG A 421 -20.67 4.92 18.73
CA ARG A 421 -21.89 5.53 19.30
C ARG A 421 -22.37 4.74 20.51
N GLU A 422 -23.31 5.31 21.24
CA GLU A 422 -23.91 4.64 22.38
C GLU A 422 -24.58 3.30 22.03
N VAL A 423 -25.19 3.23 20.81
CA VAL A 423 -25.81 2.00 20.30
C VAL A 423 -25.57 1.86 18.81
N VAL A 424 -24.97 0.72 18.43
CA VAL A 424 -24.79 0.32 17.04
C VAL A 424 -25.45 -1.05 16.82
N ARG A 425 -26.31 -1.19 15.81
CA ARG A 425 -26.93 -2.46 15.44
C ARG A 425 -26.76 -2.71 13.94
N GLN A 426 -26.12 -3.83 13.62
CA GLN A 426 -25.83 -4.19 12.22
C GLN A 426 -25.96 -5.69 12.01
N ARG A 427 -26.36 -6.08 10.79
CA ARG A 427 -26.27 -7.45 10.32
C ARG A 427 -24.84 -7.68 9.82
N ARG A 428 -24.19 -8.70 10.33
CA ARG A 428 -22.82 -9.07 10.01
C ARG A 428 -22.70 -10.54 9.68
N ASP A 429 -21.75 -10.85 8.81
CA ASP A 429 -21.33 -12.22 8.59
C ASP A 429 -20.48 -12.69 9.77
N ILE A 430 -20.57 -13.98 10.06
CA ILE A 430 -19.69 -14.66 11.01
C ILE A 430 -18.63 -15.36 10.18
N TYR A 431 -17.39 -15.09 10.48
CA TYR A 431 -16.25 -15.54 9.70
C TYR A 431 -15.42 -16.59 10.44
N LEU A 432 -14.93 -17.57 9.68
CA LEU A 432 -13.75 -18.33 10.06
C LEU A 432 -12.53 -17.48 9.68
N PRO A 433 -11.76 -16.95 10.63
CA PRO A 433 -10.64 -16.05 10.34
C PRO A 433 -9.64 -16.64 9.35
N ALA A 434 -9.10 -15.80 8.45
CA ALA A 434 -8.18 -16.24 7.40
C ALA A 434 -6.93 -16.96 7.95
N GLY A 435 -6.43 -16.55 9.11
CA GLY A 435 -5.30 -17.21 9.81
C GLY A 435 -5.60 -18.62 10.33
N GLN A 436 -6.87 -19.02 10.37
CA GLN A 436 -7.32 -20.37 10.74
C GLN A 436 -7.80 -21.19 9.52
N ALA A 437 -7.97 -20.53 8.37
CA ALA A 437 -8.29 -21.21 7.12
C ALA A 437 -7.11 -22.08 6.65
N VAL A 438 -7.39 -23.26 6.15
CA VAL A 438 -6.35 -24.15 5.60
C VAL A 438 -5.84 -23.52 4.29
N VAL A 439 -4.61 -23.01 4.31
CA VAL A 439 -3.96 -22.50 3.12
C VAL A 439 -3.75 -23.64 2.12
N THR A 440 -4.36 -23.57 0.96
CA THR A 440 -4.26 -24.59 -0.08
C THR A 440 -3.00 -24.39 -0.94
N GLY A 441 -2.46 -25.48 -1.52
CA GLY A 441 -1.38 -25.40 -2.49
C GLY A 441 -1.73 -24.53 -3.71
N GLY A 442 -3.01 -24.50 -4.10
CA GLY A 442 -3.54 -23.63 -5.16
C GLY A 442 -3.45 -22.14 -4.79
N GLN A 443 -3.78 -21.79 -3.56
CA GLN A 443 -3.66 -20.41 -3.05
C GLN A 443 -2.20 -19.93 -3.05
N ILE A 444 -1.29 -20.78 -2.55
CA ILE A 444 0.15 -20.45 -2.56
C ILE A 444 0.64 -20.24 -4.00
N ALA A 445 0.31 -21.16 -4.92
CA ALA A 445 0.73 -21.06 -6.31
C ALA A 445 0.18 -19.81 -7.01
N ALA A 446 -1.10 -19.49 -6.80
CA ALA A 446 -1.73 -18.28 -7.33
C ALA A 446 -1.07 -17.02 -6.75
N GLY A 447 -0.88 -16.95 -5.44
CA GLY A 447 -0.23 -15.82 -4.77
C GLY A 447 1.19 -15.60 -5.26
N VAL A 448 2.01 -16.64 -5.30
CA VAL A 448 3.38 -16.57 -5.85
C VAL A 448 3.35 -16.11 -7.31
N GLY A 449 2.39 -16.59 -8.12
CA GLY A 449 2.23 -16.17 -9.51
C GLY A 449 1.95 -14.66 -9.63
N LEU A 450 1.05 -14.10 -8.81
CA LEU A 450 0.73 -12.67 -8.81
C LEU A 450 1.90 -11.81 -8.37
N TYR A 451 2.63 -12.21 -7.31
CA TYR A 451 3.84 -11.49 -6.87
C TYR A 451 4.93 -11.52 -7.94
N LEU A 452 5.19 -12.67 -8.57
CA LEU A 452 6.18 -12.77 -9.65
C LEU A 452 5.79 -11.91 -10.84
N ALA A 453 4.52 -11.90 -11.25
CA ALA A 453 4.03 -11.04 -12.32
C ALA A 453 4.26 -9.55 -12.00
N GLY A 454 3.97 -9.12 -10.79
CA GLY A 454 4.24 -7.77 -10.31
C GLY A 454 5.73 -7.42 -10.34
N LEU A 455 6.59 -8.27 -9.80
CA LEU A 455 8.04 -8.05 -9.78
C LEU A 455 8.65 -8.01 -11.19
N VAL A 456 8.20 -8.88 -12.10
CA VAL A 456 8.60 -8.84 -13.52
C VAL A 456 8.18 -7.52 -14.16
N MET A 457 6.95 -7.07 -13.92
CA MET A 457 6.44 -5.81 -14.42
C MET A 457 7.28 -4.62 -13.92
N LEU A 458 7.62 -4.56 -12.63
CA LEU A 458 8.49 -3.52 -12.06
C LEU A 458 9.89 -3.55 -12.66
N SER A 459 10.46 -4.74 -12.85
CA SER A 459 11.78 -4.94 -13.46
C SER A 459 11.79 -4.46 -14.92
N LEU A 460 10.76 -4.84 -15.69
CA LEU A 460 10.59 -4.38 -17.07
C LEU A 460 10.37 -2.87 -17.13
N THR A 461 9.65 -2.28 -16.19
CA THR A 461 9.46 -0.82 -16.08
C THR A 461 10.81 -0.10 -16.00
N VAL A 462 11.69 -0.53 -15.10
CA VAL A 462 13.04 0.07 -14.99
C VAL A 462 13.87 -0.14 -16.25
N TYR A 463 13.85 -1.35 -16.81
CA TYR A 463 14.61 -1.68 -18.03
C TYR A 463 14.16 -0.82 -19.21
N LEU A 464 12.87 -0.81 -19.51
CA LEU A 464 12.30 -0.08 -20.66
C LEU A 464 12.38 1.44 -20.46
N ALA A 465 12.19 1.92 -19.21
CA ALA A 465 12.35 3.32 -18.88
C ALA A 465 13.78 3.82 -19.15
N ARG A 466 14.79 3.04 -18.79
CA ARG A 466 16.19 3.36 -19.11
C ARG A 466 16.44 3.35 -20.63
N ARG A 467 15.93 2.34 -21.34
CA ARG A 467 16.09 2.24 -22.79
C ARG A 467 15.43 3.39 -23.56
N SER A 468 14.33 3.95 -23.03
CA SER A 468 13.65 5.09 -23.65
C SER A 468 14.42 6.42 -23.55
N ARG A 469 15.52 6.44 -22.80
CA ARG A 469 16.39 7.62 -22.56
C ARG A 469 17.77 7.49 -23.19
N ALA A 470 18.19 6.27 -23.53
CA ALA A 470 19.39 6.00 -24.32
C ALA A 470 19.15 6.25 -25.80
#